data_abeceed6e24dbe2dbade665ffa6dbd2b
#
_entry.id   abeceed6e24dbe2dbade665ffa6dbd2b
#
_cell.length_a   1.000
_cell.length_b   1.000
_cell.length_c   1.000
_cell.angle_alpha   90.00
_cell.angle_beta   90.00
_cell.angle_gamma   90.00
#
_symmetry.space_group_name_H-M   'P 1'
#
loop_
_entity.id
_entity.type
_entity.pdbx_description
1 polymer ?
#
loop_
_entity_poly.entity_id
_entity_poly.type
_entity_poly.pdbx_seq_one_letter_code
_entity_poly.pdbx_strand_id
1 'polypeptide(L)'
;GLGPGGIPQAIHVGAKLTGQAGGQDIGFLQVRTGEDTNSMGEPVPGEDFTVFRMKRRVLTQSYLGSFFGRRHARAAGGPDDLYTAGADFRLATSTFRGSDNLMMSGYFLWSTEPEDLGDNLSYGLQAEYPNDRWFGSVGFTEVQPNHDPAIGFTPRRGFRAYSGQVGFGPRPEAYPWIRQLTFDVGTNLLTNMQNRLVTRDFNLTVLGVQLQSQDNFNVTVIPSFERLDRDFEIHPGVVLPDGSEYNFTRYRFDVRTANRRILST
;
A
#
# COMPACT_ATOMS: atom_id res chain seq x y z
N GLY A 1 -4.62 -7.44 -21.25
CA GLY A 1 -3.59 -6.82 -20.42
C GLY A 1 -3.26 -5.42 -20.88
N LEU A 2 -2.49 -4.70 -20.10
CA LEU A 2 -1.89 -3.43 -20.50
C LEU A 2 -0.38 -3.67 -20.72
N GLY A 3 0.08 -3.37 -21.91
CA GLY A 3 1.50 -3.37 -22.27
C GLY A 3 2.20 -2.07 -21.85
N PRO A 4 3.49 -1.91 -22.19
CA PRO A 4 4.24 -0.68 -22.00
C PRO A 4 3.48 0.53 -22.57
N GLY A 5 3.45 1.65 -21.82
CA GLY A 5 2.69 2.83 -22.20
C GLY A 5 1.16 2.73 -22.03
N GLY A 6 0.66 1.68 -21.35
CA GLY A 6 -0.78 1.52 -21.09
C GLY A 6 -1.59 1.01 -22.29
N ILE A 7 -0.94 0.49 -23.32
CA ILE A 7 -1.60 -0.03 -24.53
C ILE A 7 -2.28 -1.36 -24.21
N PRO A 8 -3.58 -1.55 -24.55
CA PRO A 8 -4.26 -2.82 -24.37
C PRO A 8 -3.64 -3.91 -25.25
N GLN A 9 -3.15 -4.99 -24.66
CA GLN A 9 -2.71 -6.17 -25.39
C GLN A 9 -3.76 -7.27 -25.37
N ALA A 10 -3.95 -7.96 -26.49
CA ALA A 10 -4.85 -9.11 -26.59
C ALA A 10 -4.36 -10.23 -25.66
N ILE A 11 -5.26 -10.85 -24.94
CA ILE A 11 -4.99 -12.08 -24.16
C ILE A 11 -5.34 -13.25 -25.04
N HIS A 12 -4.34 -14.06 -25.41
CA HIS A 12 -4.54 -15.26 -26.23
C HIS A 12 -5.02 -16.46 -25.41
N VAL A 13 -4.42 -16.63 -24.22
CA VAL A 13 -4.76 -17.74 -23.32
C VAL A 13 -4.65 -17.25 -21.88
N GLY A 14 -5.60 -17.64 -21.04
CA GLY A 14 -5.56 -17.43 -19.60
C GLY A 14 -6.05 -18.70 -18.88
N ALA A 15 -5.32 -19.13 -17.87
CA ALA A 15 -5.70 -20.22 -16.98
C ALA A 15 -5.56 -19.78 -15.53
N LYS A 16 -6.58 -20.06 -14.72
CA LYS A 16 -6.60 -19.76 -13.29
C LYS A 16 -7.05 -20.98 -12.51
N LEU A 17 -6.28 -21.36 -11.51
CA LEU A 17 -6.63 -22.39 -10.53
C LEU A 17 -6.61 -21.77 -9.15
N THR A 18 -7.69 -21.95 -8.38
CA THR A 18 -7.73 -21.55 -6.97
C THR A 18 -8.40 -22.66 -6.17
N GLY A 19 -7.89 -22.94 -4.99
CA GLY A 19 -8.45 -23.99 -4.15
C GLY A 19 -7.91 -23.96 -2.74
N GLN A 20 -8.50 -24.83 -1.91
CA GLN A 20 -8.09 -25.06 -0.52
C GLN A 20 -7.84 -26.53 -0.30
N ALA A 21 -6.72 -26.87 0.32
CA ALA A 21 -6.36 -28.24 0.68
C ALA A 21 -5.56 -28.26 1.99
N GLY A 22 -6.03 -29.02 2.98
CA GLY A 22 -5.28 -29.26 4.22
C GLY A 22 -4.91 -27.98 5.01
N GLY A 23 -5.78 -26.97 5.03
CA GLY A 23 -5.52 -25.68 5.69
C GLY A 23 -4.63 -24.73 4.88
N GLN A 24 -4.39 -25.06 3.61
CA GLN A 24 -3.64 -24.23 2.66
C GLN A 24 -4.60 -23.65 1.62
N ASP A 25 -4.44 -22.36 1.31
CA ASP A 25 -5.08 -21.71 0.18
C ASP A 25 -4.02 -21.62 -0.94
N ILE A 26 -4.35 -22.12 -2.13
CA ILE A 26 -3.45 -22.19 -3.27
C ILE A 26 -4.06 -21.41 -4.43
N GLY A 27 -3.26 -20.59 -5.09
CA GLY A 27 -3.61 -19.88 -6.31
C GLY A 27 -2.52 -20.02 -7.37
N PHE A 28 -2.94 -20.30 -8.58
CA PHE A 28 -2.10 -20.32 -9.77
C PHE A 28 -2.79 -19.52 -10.88
N LEU A 29 -2.01 -18.71 -11.60
CA LEU A 29 -2.45 -17.97 -12.76
C LEU A 29 -1.38 -18.06 -13.85
N GLN A 30 -1.80 -18.36 -15.06
CA GLN A 30 -1.00 -18.27 -16.28
C GLN A 30 -1.74 -17.40 -17.28
N VAL A 31 -1.06 -16.40 -17.84
CA VAL A 31 -1.62 -15.55 -18.89
C VAL A 31 -0.58 -15.42 -20.01
N ARG A 32 -1.05 -15.52 -21.24
CA ARG A 32 -0.26 -15.28 -22.46
C ARG A 32 -0.91 -14.13 -23.22
N THR A 33 -0.14 -13.06 -23.48
CA THR A 33 -0.58 -11.94 -24.32
C THR A 33 -0.10 -12.10 -25.76
N GLY A 34 -0.77 -11.43 -26.70
CA GLY A 34 -0.35 -11.33 -28.10
C GLY A 34 0.76 -10.31 -28.27
N GLU A 35 1.39 -10.35 -29.44
CA GLU A 35 2.21 -9.25 -29.95
C GLU A 35 1.32 -8.10 -30.39
N ASP A 36 1.82 -6.87 -30.29
CA ASP A 36 1.10 -5.66 -30.68
C ASP A 36 2.09 -4.62 -31.22
N THR A 37 1.59 -3.46 -31.60
CA THR A 37 2.40 -2.34 -32.06
C THR A 37 2.00 -1.09 -31.27
N ASN A 38 3.00 -0.40 -30.71
CA ASN A 38 2.72 0.83 -29.95
C ASN A 38 2.30 1.99 -30.89
N SER A 39 1.89 3.12 -30.30
CA SER A 39 1.44 4.31 -31.06
C SER A 39 2.55 4.94 -31.93
N MET A 40 3.81 4.58 -31.74
CA MET A 40 4.97 5.01 -32.52
C MET A 40 5.33 4.02 -33.65
N GLY A 41 4.56 2.93 -33.80
CA GLY A 41 4.81 1.90 -34.79
C GLY A 41 5.88 0.87 -34.38
N GLU A 42 6.32 0.85 -33.12
CA GLU A 42 7.31 -0.09 -32.62
C GLU A 42 6.64 -1.39 -32.16
N PRO A 43 7.24 -2.56 -32.43
CA PRO A 43 6.66 -3.84 -32.03
C PRO A 43 6.72 -4.00 -30.51
N VAL A 44 5.60 -4.38 -29.91
CA VAL A 44 5.47 -4.75 -28.52
C VAL A 44 5.39 -6.27 -28.43
N PRO A 45 6.36 -6.95 -27.83
CA PRO A 45 6.38 -8.40 -27.76
C PRO A 45 5.22 -8.96 -26.94
N GLY A 46 4.75 -10.13 -27.34
CA GLY A 46 3.86 -10.92 -26.50
C GLY A 46 4.61 -11.46 -25.28
N GLU A 47 3.91 -11.56 -24.17
CA GLU A 47 4.49 -11.94 -22.88
C GLU A 47 3.73 -13.12 -22.25
N ASP A 48 4.47 -13.90 -21.48
CA ASP A 48 3.94 -14.98 -20.63
C ASP A 48 4.08 -14.58 -19.16
N PHE A 49 2.96 -14.54 -18.44
CA PHE A 49 2.89 -14.25 -17.02
C PHE A 49 2.51 -15.51 -16.25
N THR A 50 3.30 -15.86 -15.25
CA THR A 50 3.01 -16.97 -14.33
C THR A 50 3.00 -16.45 -12.91
N VAL A 51 1.94 -16.74 -12.16
CA VAL A 51 1.82 -16.40 -10.73
C VAL A 51 1.49 -17.65 -9.94
N PHE A 52 2.21 -17.84 -8.86
CA PHE A 52 1.89 -18.82 -7.84
C PHE A 52 1.78 -18.15 -6.47
N ARG A 53 0.74 -18.49 -5.74
CA ARG A 53 0.48 -18.00 -4.39
C ARG A 53 0.05 -19.14 -3.49
N MET A 54 0.69 -19.27 -2.33
CA MET A 54 0.27 -20.22 -1.30
C MET A 54 0.15 -19.48 0.02
N LYS A 55 -0.92 -19.75 0.76
CA LYS A 55 -1.09 -19.32 2.14
C LYS A 55 -1.40 -20.53 3.00
N ARG A 56 -0.70 -20.67 4.11
CA ARG A 56 -0.97 -21.66 5.14
C ARG A 56 -1.57 -20.98 6.35
N ARG A 57 -2.76 -21.38 6.73
CA ARG A 57 -3.37 -20.95 7.99
C ARG A 57 -2.60 -21.55 9.14
N VAL A 58 -2.19 -20.70 10.07
CA VAL A 58 -1.52 -21.06 11.31
C VAL A 58 -2.27 -20.38 12.46
N LEU A 59 -2.37 -21.05 13.59
CA LEU A 59 -3.20 -20.57 14.70
C LEU A 59 -4.65 -20.30 14.25
N THR A 60 -5.42 -19.51 15.03
CA THR A 60 -6.84 -19.28 14.77
C THR A 60 -7.10 -18.19 13.73
N GLN A 61 -6.28 -17.14 13.69
CA GLN A 61 -6.52 -15.93 12.88
C GLN A 61 -5.29 -15.52 12.07
N SER A 62 -4.32 -16.41 11.93
CA SER A 62 -3.00 -16.10 11.39
C SER A 62 -2.69 -16.91 10.14
N TYR A 63 -1.78 -16.42 9.32
CA TYR A 63 -1.26 -17.18 8.19
C TYR A 63 0.21 -16.84 7.89
N LEU A 64 0.86 -17.77 7.20
CA LEU A 64 2.11 -17.59 6.48
C LEU A 64 1.84 -17.76 5.00
N GLY A 65 2.44 -16.91 4.18
CA GLY A 65 2.25 -16.92 2.74
C GLY A 65 3.55 -16.92 1.96
N SER A 66 3.51 -17.45 0.74
CA SER A 66 4.58 -17.36 -0.24
C SER A 66 4.03 -16.91 -1.59
N PHE A 67 4.83 -16.18 -2.33
CA PHE A 67 4.51 -15.63 -3.64
C PHE A 67 5.65 -15.91 -4.61
N PHE A 68 5.30 -16.24 -5.83
CA PHE A 68 6.21 -16.34 -6.95
C PHE A 68 5.54 -15.78 -8.20
N GLY A 69 6.25 -14.92 -8.92
CA GLY A 69 5.83 -14.34 -10.19
C GLY A 69 6.94 -14.46 -11.22
N ARG A 70 6.60 -14.77 -12.46
CA ARG A 70 7.48 -14.75 -13.62
C ARG A 70 6.83 -13.99 -14.75
N ARG A 71 7.61 -13.16 -15.42
CA ARG A 71 7.28 -12.50 -16.68
C ARG A 71 8.35 -12.83 -17.70
N HIS A 72 7.94 -13.36 -18.86
CA HIS A 72 8.81 -13.75 -19.94
C HIS A 72 8.37 -13.06 -21.24
N ALA A 73 9.25 -12.26 -21.86
CA ALA A 73 9.00 -11.69 -23.18
C ALA A 73 9.41 -12.70 -24.28
N ARG A 74 8.52 -12.91 -25.25
CA ARG A 74 8.72 -13.93 -26.32
C ARG A 74 9.47 -13.42 -27.55
N ALA A 75 9.96 -12.19 -27.56
CA ALA A 75 10.74 -11.66 -28.67
C ALA A 75 12.19 -12.08 -28.59
N ALA A 76 12.80 -12.38 -29.71
CA ALA A 76 14.25 -12.55 -29.81
C ALA A 76 14.95 -11.23 -29.47
N GLY A 77 15.80 -11.23 -28.43
CA GLY A 77 16.43 -10.02 -27.89
C GLY A 77 15.54 -9.19 -26.96
N GLY A 78 14.38 -9.74 -26.55
CA GLY A 78 13.57 -9.17 -25.46
C GLY A 78 14.29 -9.24 -24.12
N PRO A 79 13.79 -8.53 -23.10
CA PRO A 79 14.37 -8.60 -21.76
C PRO A 79 14.38 -10.04 -21.24
N ASP A 80 15.41 -10.38 -20.47
CA ASP A 80 15.53 -11.65 -19.79
C ASP A 80 14.30 -11.94 -18.93
N ASP A 81 14.13 -13.19 -18.56
CA ASP A 81 13.08 -13.60 -17.62
C ASP A 81 13.13 -12.78 -16.33
N LEU A 82 12.05 -12.10 -16.01
CA LEU A 82 11.89 -11.38 -14.76
C LEU A 82 11.17 -12.25 -13.73
N TYR A 83 11.70 -12.31 -12.53
CA TYR A 83 11.12 -13.06 -11.43
C TYR A 83 10.84 -12.15 -10.23
N THR A 84 9.82 -12.47 -9.49
CA THR A 84 9.57 -11.92 -8.15
C THR A 84 9.22 -13.05 -7.23
N ALA A 85 9.94 -13.16 -6.14
CA ALA A 85 9.65 -14.16 -5.10
C ALA A 85 9.54 -13.48 -3.74
N GLY A 86 8.73 -14.05 -2.87
CA GLY A 86 8.60 -13.50 -1.55
C GLY A 86 7.75 -14.29 -0.59
N ALA A 87 7.70 -13.78 0.62
CA ALA A 87 6.91 -14.33 1.70
C ALA A 87 6.19 -13.21 2.46
N ASP A 88 5.08 -13.55 3.08
CA ASP A 88 4.35 -12.65 3.96
C ASP A 88 3.73 -13.44 5.11
N PHE A 89 3.41 -12.71 6.17
CA PHE A 89 2.72 -13.26 7.31
C PHE A 89 1.70 -12.28 7.87
N ARG A 90 0.73 -12.83 8.54
CA ARG A 90 -0.18 -12.11 9.44
C ARG A 90 -0.36 -12.95 10.69
N LEU A 91 -0.02 -12.37 11.83
CA LEU A 91 -0.28 -12.91 13.16
C LEU A 91 -1.34 -12.05 13.82
N ALA A 92 -2.43 -12.64 14.26
CA ALA A 92 -3.55 -11.91 14.86
C ALA A 92 -4.12 -12.69 16.03
N THR A 93 -4.56 -11.93 17.03
CA THR A 93 -5.29 -12.46 18.19
C THR A 93 -6.37 -11.48 18.63
N SER A 94 -7.46 -11.99 19.17
CA SER A 94 -8.53 -11.22 19.79
C SER A 94 -8.59 -11.42 21.33
N THR A 95 -7.54 -11.98 21.89
CA THR A 95 -7.45 -12.28 23.33
C THR A 95 -6.22 -11.66 24.00
N PHE A 96 -5.61 -10.66 23.35
CA PHE A 96 -4.51 -9.90 23.94
C PHE A 96 -5.01 -9.15 25.17
N ARG A 97 -4.32 -9.27 26.29
CA ARG A 97 -4.74 -8.70 27.59
C ARG A 97 -6.17 -9.05 28.03
N GLY A 98 -6.70 -10.17 27.56
CA GLY A 98 -8.03 -10.69 27.86
C GLY A 98 -8.99 -10.62 26.69
N SER A 99 -9.28 -9.46 26.13
CA SER A 99 -10.27 -9.29 25.06
C SER A 99 -9.83 -8.33 23.93
N ASP A 100 -8.60 -7.85 23.97
CA ASP A 100 -8.14 -6.89 22.98
C ASP A 100 -7.65 -7.58 21.70
N ASN A 101 -7.77 -6.86 20.60
CA ASN A 101 -7.22 -7.25 19.32
C ASN A 101 -5.79 -6.75 19.20
N LEU A 102 -4.90 -7.61 18.70
CA LEU A 102 -3.55 -7.25 18.29
C LEU A 102 -3.26 -7.96 16.98
N MET A 103 -2.69 -7.23 16.02
CA MET A 103 -2.29 -7.78 14.74
C MET A 103 -0.88 -7.34 14.40
N MET A 104 -0.09 -8.25 13.82
CA MET A 104 1.21 -7.99 13.25
C MET A 104 1.25 -8.61 11.86
N SER A 105 1.72 -7.86 10.87
CA SER A 105 1.88 -8.34 9.50
C SER A 105 3.18 -7.86 8.91
N GLY A 106 3.72 -8.61 7.98
CA GLY A 106 4.92 -8.23 7.27
C GLY A 106 5.04 -8.98 5.96
N TYR A 107 5.88 -8.44 5.09
CA TYR A 107 6.21 -9.04 3.82
C TYR A 107 7.68 -8.81 3.47
N PHE A 108 8.18 -9.68 2.62
CA PHE A 108 9.49 -9.60 1.99
C PHE A 108 9.35 -10.02 0.54
N LEU A 109 9.81 -9.19 -0.39
CA LEU A 109 9.84 -9.45 -1.82
C LEU A 109 11.25 -9.22 -2.35
N TRP A 110 11.68 -10.12 -3.19
CA TRP A 110 12.87 -10.04 -4.00
C TRP A 110 12.45 -10.02 -5.47
N SER A 111 13.08 -9.21 -6.30
CA SER A 111 12.89 -9.20 -7.75
C SER A 111 14.23 -9.39 -8.47
N THR A 112 14.22 -10.04 -9.62
CA THR A 112 15.38 -10.01 -10.51
C THR A 112 15.48 -8.64 -11.16
N GLU A 113 16.70 -8.26 -11.46
CA GLU A 113 17.01 -7.13 -12.30
C GLU A 113 18.05 -7.54 -13.36
N PRO A 114 18.02 -6.94 -14.56
CA PRO A 114 18.87 -7.39 -15.67
C PRO A 114 20.39 -7.18 -15.46
N GLU A 115 20.78 -6.22 -14.61
CA GLU A 115 22.18 -5.80 -14.45
C GLU A 115 22.84 -6.35 -13.16
N ASP A 116 22.11 -7.14 -12.35
CA ASP A 116 22.57 -7.72 -11.08
C ASP A 116 23.26 -6.71 -10.13
N LEU A 117 22.73 -5.48 -10.08
CA LEU A 117 23.27 -4.39 -9.27
C LEU A 117 22.97 -4.53 -7.76
N GLY A 118 22.12 -5.47 -7.38
CA GLY A 118 21.60 -5.60 -6.01
C GLY A 118 20.55 -4.52 -5.68
N ASP A 119 20.28 -4.30 -4.40
CA ASP A 119 19.27 -3.33 -3.93
C ASP A 119 17.89 -3.50 -4.60
N ASN A 120 17.46 -4.75 -4.74
CA ASN A 120 16.25 -5.17 -5.46
C ASN A 120 15.16 -5.73 -4.53
N LEU A 121 15.24 -5.42 -3.24
CA LEU A 121 14.28 -5.87 -2.23
C LEU A 121 13.16 -4.86 -2.00
N SER A 122 12.00 -5.39 -1.59
CA SER A 122 10.94 -4.61 -0.93
C SER A 122 10.45 -5.38 0.28
N TYR A 123 10.39 -4.73 1.43
CA TYR A 123 9.91 -5.35 2.66
C TYR A 123 9.22 -4.35 3.57
N GLY A 124 8.33 -4.88 4.41
CA GLY A 124 7.59 -4.06 5.36
C GLY A 124 7.12 -4.85 6.55
N LEU A 125 6.90 -4.13 7.64
CA LEU A 125 6.37 -4.63 8.90
C LEU A 125 5.33 -3.65 9.42
N GLN A 126 4.21 -4.16 9.92
CA GLN A 126 3.15 -3.37 10.52
C GLN A 126 2.65 -4.08 11.78
N ALA A 127 2.41 -3.31 12.84
CA ALA A 127 1.71 -3.76 14.03
C ALA A 127 0.51 -2.84 14.30
N GLU A 128 -0.62 -3.42 14.67
CA GLU A 128 -1.88 -2.73 14.89
C GLU A 128 -2.53 -3.20 16.19
N TYR A 129 -3.02 -2.24 16.95
CA TYR A 129 -3.86 -2.44 18.13
C TYR A 129 -5.23 -1.79 17.88
N PRO A 130 -6.13 -2.45 17.09
CA PRO A 130 -7.38 -1.87 16.61
C PRO A 130 -8.51 -2.06 17.58
N ASN A 131 -8.46 -1.40 18.75
CA ASN A 131 -9.47 -1.52 19.79
C ASN A 131 -10.30 -0.24 19.93
N ASP A 132 -11.41 -0.33 20.66
CA ASP A 132 -12.45 0.72 20.67
C ASP A 132 -12.02 1.99 21.41
N ARG A 133 -11.48 1.84 22.64
CA ARG A 133 -11.14 2.98 23.49
C ARG A 133 -9.75 3.52 23.21
N TRP A 134 -8.78 2.63 23.02
CA TRP A 134 -7.44 2.94 22.64
C TRP A 134 -7.09 2.16 21.38
N PHE A 135 -6.57 2.84 20.42
CA PHE A 135 -6.12 2.20 19.18
C PHE A 135 -4.78 2.79 18.75
N GLY A 136 -4.06 2.04 17.95
CA GLY A 136 -2.81 2.53 17.42
C GLY A 136 -2.22 1.57 16.39
N SER A 137 -1.27 2.08 15.64
CA SER A 137 -0.51 1.31 14.68
C SER A 137 0.89 1.87 14.52
N VAL A 138 1.83 1.02 14.14
CA VAL A 138 3.16 1.41 13.67
C VAL A 138 3.48 0.60 12.43
N GLY A 139 4.15 1.22 11.47
CA GLY A 139 4.51 0.58 10.22
C GLY A 139 5.86 1.07 9.71
N PHE A 140 6.54 0.16 9.01
CA PHE A 140 7.77 0.42 8.29
C PHE A 140 7.72 -0.26 6.93
N THR A 141 8.16 0.43 5.89
CA THR A 141 8.33 -0.13 4.54
C THR A 141 9.62 0.41 3.93
N GLU A 142 10.39 -0.47 3.31
CA GLU A 142 11.50 -0.10 2.45
C GLU A 142 11.27 -0.69 1.06
N VAL A 143 11.45 0.14 0.05
CA VAL A 143 11.50 -0.26 -1.36
C VAL A 143 12.82 0.20 -1.90
N GLN A 144 13.68 -0.74 -2.23
CA GLN A 144 15.03 -0.47 -2.70
C GLN A 144 15.04 0.07 -4.13
N PRO A 145 16.11 0.77 -4.56
CA PRO A 145 16.16 1.47 -5.85
C PRO A 145 15.93 0.59 -7.08
N ASN A 146 16.44 -0.64 -7.04
CA ASN A 146 16.38 -1.57 -8.17
C ASN A 146 15.22 -2.57 -8.08
N HIS A 147 14.33 -2.44 -7.08
CA HIS A 147 13.18 -3.32 -6.97
C HIS A 147 12.20 -3.08 -8.12
N ASP A 148 12.11 -4.06 -9.03
CA ASP A 148 11.19 -4.07 -10.18
C ASP A 148 10.43 -5.39 -10.23
N PRO A 149 9.21 -5.47 -9.70
CA PRO A 149 8.48 -6.73 -9.66
C PRO A 149 8.11 -7.19 -11.08
N ALA A 150 8.35 -8.46 -11.38
CA ALA A 150 7.97 -9.09 -12.64
C ALA A 150 6.48 -8.92 -12.96
N ILE A 151 5.65 -8.89 -11.92
CA ILE A 151 4.21 -8.73 -12.00
C ILE A 151 3.78 -7.71 -10.95
N GLY A 152 3.15 -6.63 -11.42
CA GLY A 152 2.74 -5.53 -10.59
C GLY A 152 3.35 -4.20 -11.04
N PHE A 153 3.23 -3.21 -10.22
CA PHE A 153 3.74 -1.87 -10.47
C PHE A 153 4.23 -1.24 -9.17
N THR A 154 5.43 -0.70 -9.20
CA THR A 154 6.03 0.04 -8.09
C THR A 154 6.11 1.52 -8.47
N PRO A 155 5.20 2.37 -7.98
CA PRO A 155 5.11 3.78 -8.39
C PRO A 155 6.31 4.61 -7.94
N ARG A 156 6.97 4.20 -6.87
CA ARG A 156 8.17 4.84 -6.33
C ARG A 156 9.13 3.79 -5.79
N ARG A 157 10.43 3.99 -6.02
CA ARG A 157 11.53 3.16 -5.56
C ARG A 157 12.55 4.02 -4.79
N GLY A 158 13.44 3.39 -4.05
CA GLY A 158 14.52 4.07 -3.34
C GLY A 158 14.02 4.89 -2.15
N PHE A 159 13.10 4.36 -1.34
CA PHE A 159 12.59 5.06 -0.18
C PHE A 159 12.38 4.15 1.03
N ARG A 160 12.31 4.78 2.21
CA ARG A 160 11.81 4.23 3.45
C ARG A 160 10.59 5.02 3.91
N ALA A 161 9.54 4.32 4.27
CA ALA A 161 8.32 4.92 4.83
C ALA A 161 8.11 4.42 6.26
N TYR A 162 7.81 5.34 7.14
CA TYR A 162 7.48 5.08 8.53
C TYR A 162 6.08 5.66 8.79
N SER A 163 5.23 4.88 9.42
CA SER A 163 3.91 5.32 9.84
C SER A 163 3.70 5.05 11.32
N GLY A 164 2.95 5.89 11.97
CA GLY A 164 2.55 5.69 13.35
C GLY A 164 1.22 6.38 13.61
N GLN A 165 0.39 5.78 14.45
CA GLN A 165 -0.85 6.38 14.93
C GLN A 165 -1.13 5.92 16.35
N VAL A 166 -1.65 6.83 17.16
CA VAL A 166 -2.25 6.51 18.46
C VAL A 166 -3.51 7.35 18.62
N GLY A 167 -4.56 6.73 19.09
CA GLY A 167 -5.84 7.41 19.28
C GLY A 167 -6.58 6.95 20.51
N PHE A 168 -7.48 7.83 20.96
CA PHE A 168 -8.35 7.64 22.10
C PHE A 168 -9.79 7.95 21.71
N GLY A 169 -10.68 6.96 21.90
CA GLY A 169 -12.06 7.00 21.48
C GLY A 169 -13.04 6.88 22.66
N PRO A 170 -13.20 7.90 23.53
CA PRO A 170 -14.11 7.82 24.66
C PRO A 170 -15.57 7.85 24.22
N ARG A 171 -16.42 7.15 24.99
CA ARG A 171 -17.90 7.15 24.85
C ARG A 171 -18.49 7.89 26.05
N PRO A 172 -18.89 9.16 25.91
CA PRO A 172 -19.39 9.97 27.03
C PRO A 172 -20.81 9.55 27.39
N GLU A 173 -21.00 8.97 28.57
CA GLU A 173 -22.29 8.55 29.09
C GLU A 173 -23.25 9.71 29.37
N ALA A 174 -22.70 10.89 29.71
CA ALA A 174 -23.48 12.10 29.98
C ALA A 174 -24.23 12.65 28.76
N TYR A 175 -23.84 12.24 27.54
CA TYR A 175 -24.43 12.74 26.30
C TYR A 175 -24.92 11.57 25.41
N PRO A 176 -26.14 11.03 25.65
CA PRO A 176 -26.61 9.82 24.97
C PRO A 176 -26.71 9.93 23.44
N TRP A 177 -26.74 11.13 22.89
CA TRP A 177 -26.76 11.38 21.45
C TRP A 177 -25.35 11.28 20.79
N ILE A 178 -24.27 11.34 21.59
CA ILE A 178 -22.90 11.09 21.13
C ILE A 178 -22.60 9.61 21.30
N ARG A 179 -22.28 8.94 20.23
CA ARG A 179 -21.86 7.54 20.25
C ARG A 179 -20.40 7.40 20.67
N GLN A 180 -19.53 8.25 20.13
CA GLN A 180 -18.10 8.23 20.41
C GLN A 180 -17.45 9.56 20.04
N LEU A 181 -16.50 9.98 20.84
CA LEU A 181 -15.53 11.01 20.47
C LEU A 181 -14.24 10.33 20.00
N THR A 182 -13.46 11.00 19.15
CA THR A 182 -12.17 10.49 18.69
C THR A 182 -11.14 11.60 18.73
N PHE A 183 -10.00 11.29 19.32
CA PHE A 183 -8.80 12.12 19.33
C PHE A 183 -7.65 11.24 18.89
N ASP A 184 -6.91 11.63 17.85
CA ASP A 184 -5.76 10.84 17.42
C ASP A 184 -4.62 11.70 16.90
N VAL A 185 -3.44 11.13 16.98
CA VAL A 185 -2.22 11.64 16.37
C VAL A 185 -1.64 10.55 15.49
N GLY A 186 -1.51 10.86 14.22
CA GLY A 186 -0.85 10.00 13.24
C GLY A 186 0.35 10.71 12.59
N THR A 187 1.30 9.93 12.11
CA THR A 187 2.43 10.43 11.33
C THR A 187 2.74 9.52 10.15
N ASN A 188 3.10 10.14 9.03
CA ASN A 188 3.68 9.47 7.89
C ASN A 188 4.98 10.20 7.53
N LEU A 189 6.09 9.46 7.59
CA LEU A 189 7.41 9.96 7.25
C LEU A 189 7.93 9.17 6.07
N LEU A 190 8.49 9.85 5.09
CA LEU A 190 9.15 9.25 3.96
C LEU A 190 10.57 9.81 3.86
N THR A 191 11.55 8.91 3.80
CA THR A 191 12.95 9.26 3.62
C THR A 191 13.49 8.61 2.36
N ASN A 192 14.55 9.17 1.82
CA ASN A 192 15.35 8.48 0.81
C ASN A 192 16.25 7.40 1.46
N MET A 193 17.03 6.67 0.65
CA MET A 193 17.90 5.58 1.14
C MET A 193 19.04 6.08 2.05
N GLN A 194 19.39 7.37 2.00
CA GLN A 194 20.36 8.01 2.91
C GLN A 194 19.72 8.54 4.20
N ASN A 195 18.46 8.15 4.50
CA ASN A 195 17.66 8.61 5.63
C ASN A 195 17.38 10.13 5.65
N ARG A 196 17.50 10.80 4.51
CA ARG A 196 17.13 12.21 4.40
C ARG A 196 15.60 12.31 4.26
N LEU A 197 14.98 13.14 5.09
CA LEU A 197 13.54 13.36 5.07
C LEU A 197 13.10 13.97 3.73
N VAL A 198 12.10 13.35 3.11
CA VAL A 198 11.47 13.81 1.86
C VAL A 198 10.07 14.34 2.13
N THR A 199 9.25 13.55 2.84
CA THR A 199 7.88 13.96 3.19
C THR A 199 7.62 13.66 4.66
N ARG A 200 6.90 14.53 5.32
CA ARG A 200 6.37 14.33 6.68
C ARG A 200 4.99 14.93 6.77
N ASP A 201 4.02 14.12 7.14
CA ASP A 201 2.68 14.55 7.51
C ASP A 201 2.40 14.13 8.96
N PHE A 202 1.97 15.08 9.80
CA PHE A 202 1.30 14.79 11.05
C PHE A 202 -0.21 14.96 10.86
N ASN A 203 -0.99 13.95 11.19
CA ASN A 203 -2.44 14.01 11.17
C ASN A 203 -2.94 14.12 12.61
N LEU A 204 -3.45 15.30 12.99
CA LEU A 204 -3.93 15.57 14.33
C LEU A 204 -5.46 15.70 14.28
N THR A 205 -6.19 14.62 14.58
CA THR A 205 -7.63 14.71 14.77
C THR A 205 -7.91 15.32 16.14
N VAL A 206 -8.12 16.64 16.13
CA VAL A 206 -8.37 17.42 17.36
C VAL A 206 -9.76 17.18 17.91
N LEU A 207 -10.71 16.79 17.06
CA LEU A 207 -12.06 16.40 17.43
C LEU A 207 -12.69 15.54 16.34
N GLY A 208 -13.05 14.33 16.68
CA GLY A 208 -13.98 13.47 15.94
C GLY A 208 -15.23 13.24 16.77
N VAL A 209 -16.40 13.36 16.15
CA VAL A 209 -17.69 13.13 16.80
C VAL A 209 -18.49 12.17 15.95
N GLN A 210 -18.81 11.02 16.51
CA GLN A 210 -19.79 10.08 15.93
C GLN A 210 -21.08 10.17 16.72
N LEU A 211 -22.20 10.45 16.05
CA LEU A 211 -23.51 10.53 16.66
C LEU A 211 -24.23 9.17 16.63
N GLN A 212 -25.18 8.96 17.51
CA GLN A 212 -26.06 7.78 17.47
C GLN A 212 -26.91 7.74 16.18
N SER A 213 -27.13 8.89 15.55
CA SER A 213 -27.76 8.99 14.22
C SER A 213 -26.90 8.44 13.10
N GLN A 214 -25.63 8.10 13.35
CA GLN A 214 -24.56 7.71 12.40
C GLN A 214 -24.00 8.90 11.58
N ASP A 215 -24.33 10.12 11.96
CA ASP A 215 -23.64 11.29 11.42
C ASP A 215 -22.24 11.39 12.03
N ASN A 216 -21.29 11.87 11.26
CA ASN A 216 -19.90 12.05 11.69
C ASN A 216 -19.42 13.47 11.38
N PHE A 217 -18.64 14.01 12.29
CA PHE A 217 -17.95 15.28 12.13
C PHE A 217 -16.51 15.13 12.59
N ASN A 218 -15.53 15.56 11.77
CA ASN A 218 -14.12 15.50 12.12
C ASN A 218 -13.42 16.83 11.81
N VAL A 219 -12.54 17.21 12.69
CA VAL A 219 -11.62 18.34 12.51
C VAL A 219 -10.20 17.81 12.63
N THR A 220 -9.45 17.92 11.54
CA THR A 220 -8.07 17.44 11.47
C THR A 220 -7.13 18.57 11.05
N VAL A 221 -6.02 18.71 11.74
CA VAL A 221 -4.92 19.62 11.41
C VAL A 221 -3.75 18.79 10.92
N ILE A 222 -3.18 19.15 9.76
CA ILE A 222 -2.14 18.37 9.10
C ILE A 222 -0.94 19.27 8.78
N PRO A 223 -0.02 19.47 9.76
CA PRO A 223 1.28 20.07 9.48
C PRO A 223 2.08 19.15 8.57
N SER A 224 2.52 19.66 7.44
CA SER A 224 3.20 18.94 6.38
C SER A 224 4.55 19.54 6.08
N PHE A 225 5.50 18.69 5.72
CA PHE A 225 6.80 19.05 5.16
C PHE A 225 7.01 18.26 3.89
N GLU A 226 7.52 18.93 2.85
CA GLU A 226 7.88 18.30 1.59
C GLU A 226 9.22 18.86 1.10
N ARG A 227 10.10 17.96 0.68
CA ARG A 227 11.34 18.26 -0.03
C ARG A 227 11.25 17.66 -1.42
N LEU A 228 11.57 18.46 -2.40
CA LEU A 228 11.68 17.98 -3.77
C LEU A 228 13.02 17.24 -3.96
N ASP A 229 12.97 16.09 -4.62
CA ASP A 229 14.12 15.26 -4.99
C ASP A 229 14.47 15.36 -6.49
N ARG A 230 13.81 16.29 -7.20
CA ARG A 230 14.01 16.68 -8.58
C ARG A 230 13.26 17.96 -8.88
N ASP A 231 13.60 18.62 -9.97
CA ASP A 231 12.83 19.74 -10.49
C ASP A 231 11.36 19.34 -10.72
N PHE A 232 10.45 20.17 -10.25
CA PHE A 232 9.00 19.94 -10.39
C PHE A 232 8.33 21.14 -11.04
N GLU A 233 7.83 20.96 -12.27
CA GLU A 233 7.08 21.97 -12.98
C GLU A 233 5.61 21.98 -12.52
N ILE A 234 5.20 23.02 -11.80
CA ILE A 234 3.83 23.18 -11.29
C ILE A 234 2.89 23.82 -12.31
N HIS A 235 3.44 24.54 -13.26
CA HIS A 235 2.73 25.21 -14.35
C HIS A 235 3.74 25.45 -15.50
N PRO A 236 3.30 25.45 -16.77
CA PRO A 236 4.21 25.74 -17.90
C PRO A 236 5.11 26.96 -17.65
N GLY A 237 6.42 26.74 -17.57
CA GLY A 237 7.43 27.75 -17.29
C GLY A 237 7.67 28.10 -15.82
N VAL A 238 6.98 27.45 -14.86
CA VAL A 238 7.20 27.63 -13.42
C VAL A 238 7.72 26.35 -12.79
N VAL A 239 9.03 26.31 -12.56
CA VAL A 239 9.74 25.13 -12.02
C VAL A 239 10.11 25.41 -10.56
N LEU A 240 9.75 24.50 -9.68
CA LEU A 240 10.28 24.42 -8.31
C LEU A 240 11.58 23.60 -8.37
N PRO A 241 12.72 24.15 -7.96
CA PRO A 241 14.00 23.48 -8.13
C PRO A 241 14.19 22.31 -7.15
N ASP A 242 15.01 21.34 -7.57
CA ASP A 242 15.51 20.26 -6.74
C ASP A 242 16.07 20.75 -5.41
N GLY A 243 15.83 19.99 -4.34
CA GLY A 243 16.28 20.33 -2.98
C GLY A 243 15.44 21.38 -2.26
N SER A 244 14.45 21.99 -2.91
CA SER A 244 13.53 22.94 -2.26
C SER A 244 12.72 22.28 -1.16
N GLU A 245 12.51 23.04 -0.06
CA GLU A 245 11.80 22.58 1.14
C GLU A 245 10.59 23.46 1.42
N TYR A 246 9.47 22.83 1.66
CA TYR A 246 8.19 23.49 1.91
C TYR A 246 7.58 23.00 3.21
N ASN A 247 7.14 23.94 4.05
CA ASN A 247 6.34 23.66 5.23
C ASN A 247 4.98 24.32 5.06
N PHE A 248 3.93 23.57 5.24
CA PHE A 248 2.57 24.09 5.17
C PHE A 248 1.64 23.32 6.10
N THR A 249 0.50 23.90 6.43
CA THR A 249 -0.51 23.25 7.26
C THR A 249 -1.83 23.21 6.52
N ARG A 250 -2.41 22.01 6.45
CA ARG A 250 -3.75 21.79 5.90
C ARG A 250 -4.74 21.65 7.05
N TYR A 251 -5.92 22.21 6.87
CA TYR A 251 -7.05 22.02 7.77
C TYR A 251 -8.13 21.25 7.02
N ARG A 252 -8.64 20.20 7.65
CA ARG A 252 -9.69 19.36 7.06
C ARG A 252 -10.89 19.34 7.99
N PHE A 253 -12.05 19.59 7.39
CA PHE A 253 -13.35 19.49 8.05
C PHE A 253 -14.17 18.47 7.28
N ASP A 254 -14.45 17.35 7.89
CA ASP A 254 -15.25 16.27 7.28
C ASP A 254 -16.61 16.23 7.99
N VAL A 255 -17.68 16.34 7.20
CA VAL A 255 -19.05 16.14 7.65
C VAL A 255 -19.67 15.05 6.80
N ARG A 256 -20.13 14.01 7.44
CA ARG A 256 -20.82 12.91 6.76
C ARG A 256 -22.16 12.66 7.44
N THR A 257 -23.22 12.70 6.67
CA THR A 257 -24.58 12.38 7.16
C THR A 257 -24.92 10.92 6.93
N ALA A 258 -25.79 10.36 7.76
CA ALA A 258 -26.21 8.97 7.64
C ALA A 258 -26.93 8.72 6.31
N ASN A 259 -26.60 7.61 5.63
CA ASN A 259 -27.18 7.22 4.33
C ASN A 259 -28.71 7.09 4.31
N ARG A 260 -29.35 6.99 5.47
CA ARG A 260 -30.82 6.94 5.62
C ARG A 260 -31.51 8.31 5.55
N ARG A 261 -30.72 9.39 5.48
CA ARG A 261 -31.29 10.75 5.34
C ARG A 261 -31.66 11.02 3.87
N ILE A 262 -32.64 11.89 3.67
CA ILE A 262 -33.07 12.34 2.33
C ILE A 262 -31.90 13.04 1.60
N LEU A 263 -31.05 13.76 2.35
CA LEU A 263 -29.81 14.34 1.87
C LEU A 263 -28.67 13.65 2.62
N SER A 264 -27.94 12.77 1.92
CA SER A 264 -26.72 12.14 2.41
C SER A 264 -25.51 12.67 1.62
N THR A 265 -24.42 12.98 2.33
CA THR A 265 -23.13 13.43 1.75
C THR A 265 -22.08 12.34 1.91
#